data_b79b78704bb6b95a74bf4de7458a46fc
#
_entry.id   b79b78704bb6b95a74bf4de7458a46fc
#
_cell.length_a   1.000
_cell.length_b   1.000
_cell.length_c   1.000
_cell.angle_alpha   90.00
_cell.angle_beta   90.00
_cell.angle_gamma   90.00
#
_symmetry.space_group_name_H-M   'P 1'
#
loop_
_entity.id
_entity.type
_entity.pdbx_description
1 polymer ?
#
loop_
_entity_poly.entity_id
_entity_poly.type
_entity_poly.pdbx_seq_one_letter_code
_entity_poly.pdbx_strand_id
1 'polypeptide(L)'
;MEKERCLRELALPLLGKWSIFIVLTLAEEEMYFAQLEREIEIVSRKMLSQTLNDLMEIHIVYKKGESSTGKKTYYGLTPLGKSLLPHIYGLKNWMIENEEFLRKK
;
A
#
# COMPACT_ATOMS: atom_id res chain seq x y z
N MET A 1 4.12 12.06 -24.44
CA MET A 1 5.40 11.84 -23.85
C MET A 1 5.42 10.65 -22.95
N GLU A 2 6.36 9.79 -23.25
CA GLU A 2 6.42 8.47 -22.60
C GLU A 2 6.59 8.51 -21.09
N LYS A 3 7.43 9.42 -20.58
CA LYS A 3 7.66 9.54 -19.13
C LYS A 3 6.40 9.92 -18.38
N GLU A 4 5.64 10.84 -18.92
CA GLU A 4 4.39 11.27 -18.28
C GLU A 4 3.33 10.18 -18.31
N ARG A 5 3.26 9.42 -19.39
CA ARG A 5 2.33 8.29 -19.49
C ARG A 5 2.70 7.23 -18.48
N CYS A 6 4.00 6.92 -18.38
CA CYS A 6 4.51 5.95 -17.43
C CYS A 6 4.16 6.35 -16.00
N LEU A 7 4.36 7.63 -15.66
CA LEU A 7 4.02 8.14 -14.35
C LEU A 7 2.54 7.99 -14.04
N ARG A 8 1.67 8.30 -15.01
CA ARG A 8 0.23 8.17 -14.80
C ARG A 8 -0.19 6.73 -14.58
N GLU A 9 0.35 5.81 -15.37
CA GLU A 9 0.00 4.40 -15.27
C GLU A 9 0.44 3.77 -13.95
N LEU A 10 1.62 4.16 -13.46
CA LEU A 10 2.17 3.62 -12.22
C LEU A 10 1.70 4.36 -10.99
N ALA A 11 1.41 5.65 -11.13
CA ALA A 11 1.00 6.47 -9.99
C ALA A 11 -0.34 6.04 -9.41
N LEU A 12 -1.30 5.67 -10.25
CA LEU A 12 -2.62 5.29 -9.76
C LEU A 12 -2.56 4.12 -8.76
N PRO A 13 -1.90 2.99 -9.08
CA PRO A 13 -1.81 1.92 -8.10
C PRO A 13 -0.93 2.26 -6.90
N LEU A 14 0.16 3.03 -7.11
CA LEU A 14 1.05 3.38 -6.00
C LEU A 14 0.47 4.45 -5.08
N LEU A 15 -0.22 5.44 -5.65
CA LEU A 15 -0.69 6.60 -4.92
C LEU A 15 -2.20 6.61 -4.73
N GLY A 16 -2.84 5.47 -4.94
CA GLY A 16 -4.26 5.33 -4.69
C GLY A 16 -4.58 5.63 -3.22
N LYS A 17 -5.84 5.95 -2.96
CA LYS A 17 -6.28 6.42 -1.65
C LYS A 17 -5.78 5.59 -0.46
N TRP A 18 -5.72 4.27 -0.61
CA TRP A 18 -5.36 3.38 0.49
C TRP A 18 -3.99 2.71 0.33
N SER A 19 -3.33 2.91 -0.82
CA SER A 19 -2.09 2.19 -1.14
C SER A 19 -0.97 2.45 -0.13
N ILE A 20 -0.73 3.70 0.20
CA ILE A 20 0.34 4.07 1.13
C ILE A 20 0.08 3.48 2.52
N PHE A 21 -1.18 3.50 2.97
CA PHE A 21 -1.54 2.94 4.28
C PHE A 21 -1.28 1.44 4.34
N ILE A 22 -1.61 0.71 3.27
CA ILE A 22 -1.36 -0.72 3.20
C ILE A 22 0.13 -1.01 3.22
N VAL A 23 0.91 -0.26 2.43
CA VAL A 23 2.36 -0.44 2.37
C VAL A 23 2.99 -0.19 3.74
N LEU A 24 2.60 0.89 4.41
CA LEU A 24 3.12 1.20 5.75
C LEU A 24 2.75 0.14 6.78
N THR A 25 1.53 -0.37 6.70
CA THR A 25 1.06 -1.40 7.62
C THR A 25 1.84 -2.70 7.42
N LEU A 26 2.08 -3.09 6.16
CA LEU A 26 2.83 -4.30 5.85
C LEU A 26 4.34 -4.15 6.04
N ALA A 27 4.82 -2.92 6.25
CA ALA A 27 6.25 -2.68 6.49
C ALA A 27 6.75 -3.38 7.74
N GLU A 28 5.89 -3.57 8.72
CA GLU A 28 6.29 -4.17 10.00
C GLU A 28 6.28 -5.69 9.95
N GLU A 29 5.27 -6.29 9.32
CA GLU A 29 5.17 -7.75 9.25
C GLU A 29 4.14 -8.18 8.21
N GLU A 30 4.19 -9.45 7.84
CA GLU A 30 3.16 -10.05 7.01
C GLU A 30 1.84 -10.06 7.79
N MET A 31 0.74 -9.85 7.09
CA MET A 31 -0.58 -9.85 7.72
C MET A 31 -1.58 -10.59 6.84
N TYR A 32 -2.54 -11.26 7.47
CA TYR A 32 -3.64 -11.82 6.71
C TYR A 32 -4.75 -10.76 6.60
N PHE A 33 -5.70 -11.02 5.71
CA PHE A 33 -6.72 -10.03 5.32
C PHE A 33 -7.45 -9.39 6.51
N ALA A 34 -7.90 -10.24 7.46
CA ALA A 34 -8.63 -9.72 8.62
C ALA A 34 -7.79 -8.81 9.50
N GLN A 35 -6.47 -9.05 9.57
CA GLN A 35 -5.57 -8.18 10.31
C GLN A 35 -5.46 -6.82 9.63
N LEU A 36 -5.35 -6.82 8.31
CA LEU A 36 -5.30 -5.58 7.54
C LEU A 36 -6.59 -4.77 7.71
N GLU A 37 -7.74 -5.45 7.70
CA GLU A 37 -9.01 -4.78 7.93
C GLU A 37 -9.04 -4.07 9.28
N ARG A 38 -8.53 -4.71 10.31
CA ARG A 38 -8.49 -4.13 11.65
C ARG A 38 -7.52 -2.96 11.76
N GLU A 39 -6.36 -3.08 11.11
CA GLU A 39 -5.35 -2.02 11.16
C GLU A 39 -5.77 -0.80 10.36
N ILE A 40 -6.50 -1.01 9.26
CA ILE A 40 -6.94 0.08 8.40
C ILE A 40 -8.46 0.20 8.51
N GLU A 41 -8.93 0.55 9.68
CA GLU A 41 -10.35 0.53 10.06
C GLU A 41 -11.34 1.17 9.09
N ILE A 42 -10.94 2.22 8.41
CA ILE A 42 -11.85 3.01 7.59
C ILE A 42 -11.97 2.56 6.14
N VAL A 43 -11.28 1.50 5.75
CA VAL A 43 -11.36 0.98 4.39
C VAL A 43 -12.40 -0.13 4.31
N SER A 44 -13.18 -0.16 3.22
CA SER A 44 -14.13 -1.27 2.99
C SER A 44 -13.37 -2.51 2.54
N ARG A 45 -13.99 -3.69 2.75
CA ARG A 45 -13.40 -4.95 2.31
C ARG A 45 -13.16 -4.96 0.80
N LYS A 46 -14.11 -4.44 0.05
CA LYS A 46 -14.00 -4.35 -1.40
C LYS A 46 -12.82 -3.50 -1.81
N MET A 47 -12.67 -2.35 -1.18
CA MET A 47 -11.59 -1.42 -1.49
C MET A 47 -10.23 -1.96 -1.07
N LEU A 48 -10.18 -2.62 0.09
CA LEU A 48 -8.95 -3.26 0.56
C LEU A 48 -8.51 -4.34 -0.42
N SER A 49 -9.45 -5.21 -0.83
CA SER A 49 -9.16 -6.27 -1.78
C SER A 49 -8.68 -5.71 -3.12
N GLN A 50 -9.36 -4.68 -3.62
CA GLN A 50 -9.01 -4.05 -4.89
C GLN A 50 -7.61 -3.43 -4.82
N THR A 51 -7.30 -2.71 -3.74
CA THR A 51 -6.01 -2.06 -3.59
C THR A 51 -4.88 -3.07 -3.46
N LEU A 52 -5.12 -4.17 -2.72
CA LEU A 52 -4.13 -5.25 -2.64
C LEU A 52 -3.84 -5.86 -4.01
N ASN A 53 -4.88 -6.09 -4.80
CA ASN A 53 -4.70 -6.62 -6.15
C ASN A 53 -3.89 -5.66 -7.03
N ASP A 54 -4.19 -4.37 -6.95
CA ASP A 54 -3.48 -3.36 -7.71
C ASP A 54 -1.99 -3.33 -7.33
N LEU A 55 -1.69 -3.42 -6.04
CA LEU A 55 -0.32 -3.44 -5.56
C LEU A 55 0.41 -4.73 -5.94
N MET A 56 -0.31 -5.85 -6.01
CA MET A 56 0.29 -7.10 -6.47
C MET A 56 0.62 -7.06 -7.96
N GLU A 57 -0.21 -6.40 -8.77
CA GLU A 57 0.04 -6.27 -10.20
C GLU A 57 1.34 -5.52 -10.51
N ILE A 58 1.70 -4.57 -9.69
CA ILE A 58 2.95 -3.81 -9.86
C ILE A 58 4.07 -4.32 -8.98
N HIS A 59 3.89 -5.52 -8.40
CA HIS A 59 4.93 -6.24 -7.64
C HIS A 59 5.39 -5.57 -6.35
N ILE A 60 4.55 -4.77 -5.74
CA ILE A 60 4.84 -4.12 -4.45
C ILE A 60 4.46 -5.04 -3.29
N VAL A 61 3.36 -5.78 -3.45
CA VAL A 61 2.83 -6.69 -2.44
C VAL A 61 2.83 -8.11 -2.99
N TYR A 62 3.14 -9.08 -2.15
CA TYR A 62 3.01 -10.50 -2.50
C TYR A 62 1.91 -11.13 -1.67
N LYS A 63 1.40 -12.24 -2.14
CA LYS A 63 0.38 -13.04 -1.47
C LYS A 63 0.96 -14.43 -1.23
N LYS A 64 0.79 -14.96 -0.03
CA LYS A 64 1.37 -16.22 0.38
C LYS A 64 0.34 -17.05 1.13
N GLY A 65 0.33 -18.36 0.86
CA GLY A 65 -0.58 -19.29 1.51
C GLY A 65 -1.58 -19.87 0.55
N GLU A 66 -2.17 -21.00 0.92
CA GLU A 66 -3.14 -21.70 0.10
C GLU A 66 -4.50 -21.71 0.77
N SER A 67 -5.47 -21.12 0.11
CA SER A 67 -6.84 -21.11 0.62
C SER A 67 -7.48 -22.50 0.59
N SER A 68 -7.02 -23.36 -0.31
CA SER A 68 -7.56 -24.72 -0.46
C SER A 68 -7.25 -25.63 0.71
N THR A 69 -6.22 -25.33 1.49
CA THR A 69 -5.82 -26.12 2.64
C THR A 69 -6.41 -25.60 3.96
N GLY A 70 -7.21 -24.57 3.90
CA GLY A 70 -7.76 -23.92 5.09
C GLY A 70 -6.77 -23.03 5.82
N LYS A 71 -5.56 -22.92 5.31
CA LYS A 71 -4.56 -22.03 5.91
C LYS A 71 -4.84 -20.58 5.48
N LYS A 72 -4.53 -19.67 6.37
CA LYS A 72 -4.73 -18.24 6.08
C LYS A 72 -3.79 -17.75 5.00
N THR A 73 -4.29 -16.83 4.18
CA THR A 73 -3.49 -16.19 3.18
C THR A 73 -2.87 -14.93 3.77
N TYR A 74 -1.56 -14.79 3.62
CA TYR A 74 -0.83 -13.63 4.12
C TYR A 74 -0.43 -12.71 2.99
N TYR A 75 -0.33 -11.45 3.30
CA TYR A 75 0.16 -10.42 2.39
C TYR A 75 1.40 -9.79 3.01
N GLY A 76 2.35 -9.41 2.18
CA GLY A 76 3.58 -8.78 2.64
C GLY A 76 4.20 -7.95 1.55
N LEU A 77 5.25 -7.20 1.91
CA LEU A 77 5.97 -6.40 0.94
C LEU A 77 7.06 -7.22 0.25
N THR A 78 7.13 -7.09 -1.07
CA THR A 78 8.23 -7.65 -1.84
C THR A 78 9.49 -6.84 -1.55
N PRO A 79 10.69 -7.32 -1.96
CA PRO A 79 11.90 -6.48 -1.87
C PRO A 79 11.71 -5.13 -2.58
N LEU A 80 11.00 -5.12 -3.71
CA LEU A 80 10.70 -3.87 -4.41
C LEU A 80 9.81 -2.97 -3.54
N GLY A 81 8.79 -3.55 -2.90
CA GLY A 81 7.93 -2.80 -1.99
C GLY A 81 8.70 -2.20 -0.83
N LYS A 82 9.65 -2.96 -0.28
CA LYS A 82 10.49 -2.47 0.80
C LYS A 82 11.37 -1.31 0.35
N SER A 83 11.81 -1.32 -0.89
CA SER A 83 12.64 -0.23 -1.43
C SER A 83 11.86 1.07 -1.57
N LEU A 84 10.55 1.00 -1.56
CA LEU A 84 9.68 2.17 -1.62
C LEU A 84 9.58 2.89 -0.27
N LEU A 85 9.78 2.16 0.83
CA LEU A 85 9.58 2.72 2.17
C LEU A 85 10.33 4.01 2.48
N PRO A 86 11.63 4.15 2.14
CA PRO A 86 12.32 5.41 2.40
C PRO A 86 11.66 6.62 1.75
N HIS A 87 11.11 6.42 0.57
CA HIS A 87 10.42 7.50 -0.15
C HIS A 87 9.10 7.86 0.51
N ILE A 88 8.38 6.86 1.02
CA ILE A 88 7.14 7.10 1.75
C ILE A 88 7.42 7.82 3.07
N TYR A 89 8.45 7.39 3.79
CA TYR A 89 8.83 8.05 5.04
C TYR A 89 9.27 9.49 4.80
N GLY A 90 10.00 9.72 3.70
CA GLY A 90 10.40 11.06 3.31
C GLY A 90 9.20 11.96 3.06
N LEU A 91 8.21 11.45 2.32
CA LEU A 91 6.99 12.20 2.05
C LEU A 91 6.20 12.46 3.34
N LYS A 92 6.10 11.45 4.20
CA LYS A 92 5.42 11.57 5.47
C LYS A 92 6.06 12.69 6.32
N ASN A 93 7.38 12.67 6.41
CA ASN A 93 8.11 13.68 7.18
C ASN A 93 7.91 15.07 6.59
N TRP A 94 7.94 15.17 5.28
CA TRP A 94 7.68 16.44 4.59
C TRP A 94 6.29 16.98 4.92
N MET A 95 5.29 16.11 4.94
CA MET A 95 3.92 16.51 5.28
C MET A 95 3.81 16.99 6.72
N ILE A 96 4.50 16.32 7.64
CA ILE A 96 4.50 16.72 9.04
C ILE A 96 5.16 18.09 9.21
N GLU A 97 6.31 18.30 8.55
CA GLU A 97 7.03 19.56 8.62
C GLU A 97 6.24 20.74 8.05
N ASN A 98 5.37 20.47 7.10
CA ASN A 98 4.60 21.49 6.41
C ASN A 98 3.11 21.45 6.72
N GLU A 99 2.76 20.81 7.80
CA GLU A 99 1.36 20.60 8.18
C GLU A 99 0.55 21.90 8.22
N GLU A 100 1.12 22.96 8.79
CA GLU A 100 0.42 24.25 8.88
C GLU A 100 0.04 24.79 7.51
N PHE A 101 0.97 24.71 6.57
CA PHE A 101 0.71 25.20 5.22
C PHE A 101 -0.29 24.33 4.48
N LEU A 102 -0.19 23.02 4.65
CA LEU A 102 -1.06 22.06 3.98
C LEU A 102 -2.51 22.18 4.47
N ARG A 103 -2.70 22.56 5.73
CA ARG A 103 -4.04 22.69 6.32
C ARG A 103 -4.67 24.07 6.12
N LYS A 104 -3.91 25.03 5.62
CA LYS A 104 -4.44 26.37 5.33
C LYS A 104 -5.48 26.32 4.22
N LYS A 105 -6.55 27.05 4.42
CA LYS A 105 -7.60 27.16 3.41
C LYS A 105 -7.54 28.50 2.71
#